data_de3ac6ddf7c7f5ba730c07cd33b4a7d1
#
_entry.id   de3ac6ddf7c7f5ba730c07cd33b4a7d1
#
_cell.length_a   1.000
_cell.length_b   1.000
_cell.length_c   1.000
_cell.angle_alpha   90.00
_cell.angle_beta   90.00
_cell.angle_gamma   90.00
#
_symmetry.space_group_name_H-M   'P 1'
#
loop_
_entity.id
_entity.type
_entity.pdbx_description
1 polymer ?
#
loop_
_entity_poly.entity_id
_entity_poly.type
_entity_poly.pdbx_seq_one_letter_code
_entity_poly.pdbx_strand_id
1 'polypeptide(L)'
;MSQDSPKFQLSNWEIVSVNPIDKTWSWKDYFCFWANTTQSLIAFSLIASLYILYDLNIIIVFSGSIFAGLLVYFFSNLIGKPSSKHGIPFVVFLRTSIGLNGARYFGILRGFVGIFFFGVQTYFISKSIGYLIRISLFSIDSSFLEHEYLLLFLMGLNLIDWISLLFTLLFQYYLFSKGHKFMKYFINFSGLLVYFGILFFFIILFAEYNQQLQDSFFEILEFENIFVENNIVPFLTITSTMFAYYSIVILNFGDFSRYAKNEKELNKGNLTLLLNLIIFSFLAIFITLGSDIVINKELAEPNRFLTNPTDIIGKINNTYLTVTCLLFILLASLSSNLIANYIPSQNTLINFFPAKLGLKSAGIIIIILGLVIGSLWLTFISQLGILSFVDTLGSFFGPLFGLIICDYYFIKNKKIINKDIFSSNKDAAYYYSNGWHIKGLYAVLIGFIFSAATIWNSNLNFLQSYSWIIGAVVSFIIYFLLVPKNNE
;
A
#
# COMPACT_ATOMS: atom_id res chain seq x y z
N MET A 1 46.19 -16.10 -19.09
CA MET A 1 44.99 -15.36 -19.51
C MET A 1 43.80 -15.91 -18.74
N SER A 2 43.44 -15.26 -17.65
CA SER A 2 42.24 -15.61 -16.85
C SER A 2 41.03 -15.21 -17.66
N GLN A 3 40.23 -16.18 -18.09
CA GLN A 3 38.87 -15.92 -18.59
C GLN A 3 38.10 -15.24 -17.50
N ASP A 4 37.94 -13.92 -17.61
CA ASP A 4 36.98 -13.15 -16.80
C ASP A 4 35.57 -13.73 -17.05
N SER A 5 35.07 -14.49 -16.11
CA SER A 5 33.66 -14.86 -16.08
C SER A 5 32.81 -13.55 -16.23
N PRO A 6 31.73 -13.56 -17.00
CA PRO A 6 30.96 -12.35 -17.26
C PRO A 6 30.54 -11.73 -15.90
N LYS A 7 31.14 -10.56 -15.59
CA LYS A 7 30.82 -9.81 -14.36
C LYS A 7 29.32 -9.56 -14.36
N PHE A 8 28.61 -10.19 -13.43
CA PHE A 8 27.19 -10.03 -13.30
C PHE A 8 26.89 -8.55 -12.98
N GLN A 9 26.24 -7.86 -13.90
CA GLN A 9 25.95 -6.44 -13.74
C GLN A 9 24.84 -6.26 -12.69
N LEU A 10 25.20 -5.79 -11.50
CA LEU A 10 24.30 -5.51 -10.39
C LEU A 10 23.77 -4.06 -10.39
N SER A 11 24.42 -3.18 -11.12
CA SER A 11 24.04 -1.77 -11.24
C SER A 11 23.03 -1.57 -12.38
N ASN A 12 22.02 -0.79 -12.09
CA ASN A 12 21.04 -0.28 -13.05
C ASN A 12 20.69 1.15 -12.63
N TRP A 13 20.60 2.08 -13.57
CA TRP A 13 20.36 3.50 -13.29
C TRP A 13 19.15 3.75 -12.39
N GLU A 14 18.14 2.89 -12.46
CA GLU A 14 16.88 3.06 -11.73
C GLU A 14 17.00 2.69 -10.24
N ILE A 15 17.94 1.82 -9.89
CA ILE A 15 18.13 1.30 -8.54
C ILE A 15 19.46 1.66 -7.90
N VAL A 16 20.37 2.37 -8.63
CA VAL A 16 21.60 2.90 -8.03
C VAL A 16 21.30 4.00 -7.00
N SER A 17 22.32 4.38 -6.24
CA SER A 17 22.22 5.48 -5.27
C SER A 17 21.82 6.79 -5.96
N VAL A 18 20.81 7.44 -5.42
CA VAL A 18 20.31 8.73 -5.93
C VAL A 18 21.39 9.80 -5.76
N ASN A 19 21.62 10.59 -6.81
CA ASN A 19 22.53 11.71 -6.76
C ASN A 19 22.03 12.72 -5.72
N PRO A 20 22.90 13.32 -4.89
CA PRO A 20 22.52 14.35 -3.94
C PRO A 20 21.70 15.51 -4.52
N ILE A 21 21.94 15.90 -5.78
CA ILE A 21 21.18 16.94 -6.49
C ILE A 21 19.71 16.52 -6.73
N ASP A 22 19.45 15.24 -6.91
CA ASP A 22 18.10 14.70 -7.16
C ASP A 22 17.34 14.39 -5.87
N LYS A 23 17.96 14.57 -4.70
CA LYS A 23 17.28 14.48 -3.40
C LYS A 23 16.44 15.75 -3.14
N THR A 24 15.27 15.80 -3.73
CA THR A 24 14.41 16.99 -3.78
C THR A 24 13.14 16.90 -2.94
N TRP A 25 12.89 15.77 -2.28
CA TRP A 25 11.67 15.59 -1.51
C TRP A 25 11.75 16.29 -0.16
N SER A 26 10.80 17.19 0.09
CA SER A 26 10.58 17.91 1.35
C SER A 26 9.46 17.26 2.17
N TRP A 27 9.22 17.75 3.37
CA TRP A 27 8.11 17.28 4.21
C TRP A 27 6.74 17.42 3.55
N LYS A 28 6.56 18.40 2.63
CA LYS A 28 5.30 18.58 1.88
C LYS A 28 5.08 17.44 0.89
N ASP A 29 6.14 16.95 0.25
CA ASP A 29 6.07 15.82 -0.66
C ASP A 29 5.69 14.53 0.08
N TYR A 30 6.21 14.34 1.31
CA TYR A 30 5.82 13.21 2.18
C TYR A 30 4.42 13.38 2.76
N PHE A 31 3.95 14.60 3.02
CA PHE A 31 2.54 14.83 3.34
C PHE A 31 1.64 14.28 2.22
N CYS A 32 1.91 14.66 0.97
CA CYS A 32 1.13 14.16 -0.17
C CYS A 32 1.30 12.65 -0.39
N PHE A 33 2.50 12.11 -0.14
CA PHE A 33 2.74 10.66 -0.18
C PHE A 33 1.84 9.91 0.82
N TRP A 34 1.81 10.34 2.08
CA TRP A 34 0.96 9.75 3.09
C TRP A 34 -0.53 10.02 2.85
N ALA A 35 -0.87 11.19 2.30
CA ALA A 35 -2.22 11.48 1.86
C ALA A 35 -2.73 10.43 0.86
N ASN A 36 -1.98 10.15 -0.20
CA ASN A 36 -2.36 9.17 -1.21
C ASN A 36 -2.45 7.73 -0.68
N THR A 37 -1.62 7.36 0.30
CA THR A 37 -1.71 6.04 0.91
C THR A 37 -2.92 5.91 1.84
N THR A 38 -3.28 7.00 2.52
CA THR A 38 -4.41 7.05 3.45
C THR A 38 -5.76 7.16 2.72
N GLN A 39 -5.81 7.92 1.62
CA GLN A 39 -7.04 8.19 0.86
C GLN A 39 -7.43 7.09 -0.13
N SER A 40 -6.96 5.87 0.05
CA SER A 40 -7.33 4.76 -0.83
C SER A 40 -8.75 4.26 -0.56
N LEU A 41 -9.39 3.67 -1.57
CA LEU A 41 -10.67 2.98 -1.41
C LEU A 41 -10.63 1.92 -0.31
N ILE A 42 -9.52 1.18 -0.24
CA ILE A 42 -9.34 0.12 0.77
C ILE A 42 -9.27 0.72 2.17
N ALA A 43 -8.53 1.81 2.37
CA ALA A 43 -8.46 2.47 3.68
C ALA A 43 -9.80 3.04 4.10
N PHE A 44 -10.55 3.64 3.18
CA PHE A 44 -11.90 4.14 3.44
C PHE A 44 -12.82 3.00 3.90
N SER A 45 -12.91 1.94 3.09
CA SER A 45 -13.74 0.77 3.43
C SER A 45 -13.31 0.10 4.74
N LEU A 46 -12.00 0.08 5.04
CA LEU A 46 -11.48 -0.48 6.27
C LEU A 46 -11.93 0.32 7.49
N ILE A 47 -11.77 1.64 7.47
CA ILE A 47 -12.19 2.52 8.59
C ILE A 47 -13.71 2.45 8.78
N ALA A 48 -14.47 2.53 7.69
CA ALA A 48 -15.92 2.43 7.73
C ALA A 48 -16.37 1.06 8.28
N SER A 49 -15.75 -0.04 7.86
CA SER A 49 -16.07 -1.38 8.34
C SER A 49 -15.72 -1.60 9.81
N LEU A 50 -14.60 -1.08 10.27
CA LEU A 50 -14.20 -1.16 11.68
C LEU A 50 -15.20 -0.41 12.59
N TYR A 51 -15.73 0.70 12.11
CA TYR A 51 -16.74 1.45 12.83
C TYR A 51 -18.09 0.71 12.86
N ILE A 52 -18.59 0.27 11.70
CA ILE A 52 -19.95 -0.27 11.55
C ILE A 52 -20.06 -1.73 11.99
N LEU A 53 -19.15 -2.60 11.50
CA LEU A 53 -19.28 -4.06 11.71
C LEU A 53 -19.01 -4.51 13.14
N TYR A 54 -18.23 -3.74 13.89
CA TYR A 54 -17.87 -4.08 15.27
C TYR A 54 -18.64 -3.24 16.30
N ASP A 55 -19.56 -2.36 15.87
CA ASP A 55 -20.30 -1.43 16.73
C ASP A 55 -19.36 -0.72 17.73
N LEU A 56 -18.24 -0.25 17.22
CA LEU A 56 -17.16 0.28 18.04
C LEU A 56 -17.36 1.77 18.26
N ASN A 57 -17.14 2.19 19.51
CA ASN A 57 -17.08 3.60 19.84
C ASN A 57 -16.08 4.34 18.93
N ILE A 58 -16.53 5.45 18.33
CA ILE A 58 -15.73 6.26 17.39
C ILE A 58 -14.38 6.68 17.99
N ILE A 59 -14.32 6.95 19.28
CA ILE A 59 -13.10 7.35 19.99
C ILE A 59 -12.07 6.22 19.99
N ILE A 60 -12.54 4.97 20.11
CA ILE A 60 -11.66 3.79 20.04
C ILE A 60 -11.10 3.64 18.62
N VAL A 61 -11.96 3.85 17.59
CA VAL A 61 -11.51 3.82 16.19
C VAL A 61 -10.47 4.89 15.91
N PHE A 62 -10.70 6.13 16.36
CA PHE A 62 -9.73 7.22 16.20
C PHE A 62 -8.44 6.97 16.98
N SER A 63 -8.54 6.62 18.27
CA SER A 63 -7.35 6.42 19.12
C SER A 63 -6.52 5.23 18.64
N GLY A 64 -7.14 4.11 18.24
CA GLY A 64 -6.48 2.95 17.67
C GLY A 64 -5.78 3.28 16.31
N SER A 65 -6.46 4.05 15.46
CA SER A 65 -5.88 4.52 14.19
C SER A 65 -4.69 5.45 14.39
N ILE A 66 -4.77 6.39 15.34
CA ILE A 66 -3.65 7.29 15.69
C ILE A 66 -2.47 6.50 16.24
N PHE A 67 -2.74 5.53 17.12
CA PHE A 67 -1.68 4.69 17.70
C PHE A 67 -1.01 3.82 16.62
N ALA A 68 -1.79 3.26 15.69
CA ALA A 68 -1.24 2.61 14.49
C ALA A 68 -0.35 3.57 13.68
N GLY A 69 -0.81 4.80 13.48
CA GLY A 69 -0.04 5.84 12.81
C GLY A 69 1.29 6.15 13.49
N LEU A 70 1.35 6.17 14.82
CA LEU A 70 2.59 6.32 15.58
C LEU A 70 3.55 5.17 15.35
N LEU A 71 3.06 3.92 15.32
CA LEU A 71 3.87 2.76 14.96
C LEU A 71 4.40 2.86 13.53
N VAL A 72 3.53 3.21 12.58
CA VAL A 72 3.93 3.41 11.16
C VAL A 72 4.98 4.50 11.03
N TYR A 73 4.81 5.63 11.73
CA TYR A 73 5.81 6.72 11.79
C TYR A 73 7.16 6.20 12.28
N PHE A 74 7.17 5.45 13.38
CA PHE A 74 8.39 4.90 13.96
C PHE A 74 9.09 3.93 12.99
N PHE A 75 8.37 2.94 12.48
CA PHE A 75 8.94 1.92 11.59
C PHE A 75 9.35 2.49 10.22
N SER A 76 8.59 3.43 9.67
CA SER A 76 8.97 4.11 8.43
C SER A 76 10.25 4.92 8.57
N ASN A 77 10.48 5.55 9.72
CA ASN A 77 11.73 6.26 9.99
C ASN A 77 12.92 5.29 10.16
N LEU A 78 12.71 4.10 10.74
CA LEU A 78 13.79 3.11 10.87
C LEU A 78 14.34 2.67 9.52
N ILE A 79 13.49 2.40 8.53
CA ILE A 79 13.93 1.98 7.19
C ILE A 79 14.22 3.18 6.27
N GLY A 80 13.52 4.28 6.45
CA GLY A 80 13.64 5.47 5.62
C GLY A 80 14.94 6.25 5.80
N LYS A 81 15.44 6.37 7.03
CA LYS A 81 16.69 7.09 7.33
C LYS A 81 17.92 6.48 6.63
N PRO A 82 18.18 5.16 6.71
CA PRO A 82 19.26 4.54 5.94
C PRO A 82 19.12 4.78 4.44
N SER A 83 17.93 4.55 3.89
CA SER A 83 17.67 4.73 2.45
C SER A 83 17.85 6.19 2.01
N SER A 84 17.43 7.15 2.82
CA SER A 84 17.68 8.57 2.58
C SER A 84 19.17 8.92 2.64
N LYS A 85 19.90 8.42 3.64
CA LYS A 85 21.33 8.65 3.81
C LYS A 85 22.13 8.14 2.61
N HIS A 86 21.89 6.88 2.22
CA HIS A 86 22.65 6.19 1.19
C HIS A 86 22.07 6.34 -0.23
N GLY A 87 20.86 6.90 -0.36
CA GLY A 87 20.17 7.11 -1.64
C GLY A 87 19.69 5.83 -2.31
N ILE A 88 19.48 4.74 -1.58
CA ILE A 88 19.20 3.40 -2.13
C ILE A 88 17.76 2.94 -1.89
N PRO A 89 17.13 2.23 -2.84
CA PRO A 89 15.80 1.65 -2.66
C PRO A 89 15.84 0.42 -1.76
N PHE A 90 14.67 -0.03 -1.31
CA PHE A 90 14.51 -1.21 -0.44
C PHE A 90 15.29 -2.42 -0.93
N VAL A 91 15.12 -2.82 -2.20
CA VAL A 91 15.72 -4.05 -2.74
C VAL A 91 17.25 -4.01 -2.76
N VAL A 92 17.84 -2.83 -2.89
CA VAL A 92 19.28 -2.63 -2.81
C VAL A 92 19.75 -2.61 -1.36
N PHE A 93 18.98 -1.99 -0.47
CA PHE A 93 19.25 -2.04 0.96
C PHE A 93 19.23 -3.48 1.50
N LEU A 94 18.28 -4.29 1.02
CA LEU A 94 18.17 -5.71 1.39
C LEU A 94 19.45 -6.51 1.07
N ARG A 95 20.24 -6.13 0.04
CA ARG A 95 21.51 -6.78 -0.31
C ARG A 95 22.49 -6.78 0.85
N THR A 96 22.47 -5.74 1.67
CA THR A 96 23.40 -5.63 2.81
C THR A 96 23.17 -6.69 3.87
N SER A 97 21.92 -7.14 4.05
CA SER A 97 21.52 -8.00 5.17
C SER A 97 21.37 -9.47 4.80
N ILE A 98 20.95 -9.77 3.56
CA ILE A 98 20.70 -11.15 3.12
C ILE A 98 21.60 -11.59 1.95
N GLY A 99 22.45 -10.70 1.47
CA GLY A 99 23.33 -10.93 0.32
C GLY A 99 22.65 -10.66 -1.02
N LEU A 100 23.44 -10.72 -2.09
CA LEU A 100 22.99 -10.34 -3.44
C LEU A 100 21.87 -11.25 -3.97
N ASN A 101 22.05 -12.57 -3.84
CA ASN A 101 21.06 -13.55 -4.27
C ASN A 101 19.84 -13.54 -3.35
N GLY A 102 20.04 -13.45 -2.03
CA GLY A 102 18.93 -13.30 -1.09
C GLY A 102 18.05 -12.10 -1.41
N ALA A 103 18.65 -10.93 -1.69
CA ALA A 103 17.91 -9.74 -2.07
C ALA A 103 17.16 -9.87 -3.42
N ARG A 104 17.66 -10.69 -4.36
CA ARG A 104 16.95 -10.98 -5.61
C ARG A 104 15.71 -11.83 -5.35
N TYR A 105 15.85 -12.96 -4.67
CA TYR A 105 14.76 -13.91 -4.49
C TYR A 105 13.72 -13.43 -3.46
N PHE A 106 14.13 -12.88 -2.34
CA PHE A 106 13.17 -12.33 -1.37
C PHE A 106 12.58 -10.99 -1.83
N GLY A 107 13.34 -10.20 -2.59
CA GLY A 107 12.80 -9.00 -3.24
C GLY A 107 11.67 -9.33 -4.21
N ILE A 108 11.82 -10.38 -5.05
CA ILE A 108 10.78 -10.73 -6.02
C ILE A 108 9.48 -11.20 -5.37
N LEU A 109 9.51 -11.77 -4.17
CA LEU A 109 8.29 -12.10 -3.42
C LEU A 109 7.46 -10.83 -3.17
N ARG A 110 8.13 -9.75 -2.76
CA ARG A 110 7.45 -8.45 -2.62
C ARG A 110 6.94 -7.91 -3.96
N GLY A 111 7.71 -8.10 -5.02
CA GLY A 111 7.29 -7.73 -6.38
C GLY A 111 6.04 -8.49 -6.81
N PHE A 112 5.99 -9.79 -6.56
CA PHE A 112 4.84 -10.63 -6.88
C PHE A 112 3.56 -10.17 -6.16
N VAL A 113 3.64 -9.96 -4.84
CA VAL A 113 2.52 -9.43 -4.05
C VAL A 113 2.09 -8.06 -4.56
N GLY A 114 3.04 -7.19 -4.91
CA GLY A 114 2.73 -5.88 -5.48
C GLY A 114 2.04 -5.97 -6.84
N ILE A 115 2.49 -6.85 -7.74
CA ILE A 115 1.84 -7.07 -9.05
C ILE A 115 0.43 -7.64 -8.87
N PHE A 116 0.26 -8.55 -7.93
CA PHE A 116 -1.07 -9.09 -7.61
C PHE A 116 -2.04 -7.98 -7.20
N PHE A 117 -1.68 -7.20 -6.18
CA PHE A 117 -2.53 -6.09 -5.74
C PHE A 117 -2.65 -4.96 -6.78
N PHE A 118 -1.64 -4.77 -7.64
CA PHE A 118 -1.74 -3.86 -8.78
C PHE A 118 -2.89 -4.29 -9.70
N GLY A 119 -2.98 -5.57 -10.07
CA GLY A 119 -4.04 -6.10 -10.92
C GLY A 119 -5.42 -5.99 -10.27
N VAL A 120 -5.53 -6.39 -8.99
CA VAL A 120 -6.78 -6.27 -8.20
C VAL A 120 -7.25 -4.82 -8.14
N GLN A 121 -6.36 -3.91 -7.76
CA GLN A 121 -6.71 -2.49 -7.64
C GLN A 121 -7.03 -1.87 -9.00
N THR A 122 -6.36 -2.30 -10.09
CA THR A 122 -6.68 -1.87 -11.45
C THR A 122 -8.09 -2.30 -11.86
N TYR A 123 -8.55 -3.49 -11.48
CA TYR A 123 -9.94 -3.91 -11.68
C TYR A 123 -10.90 -2.92 -10.99
N PHE A 124 -10.68 -2.58 -9.72
CA PHE A 124 -11.54 -1.62 -9.02
C PHE A 124 -11.48 -0.21 -9.62
N ILE A 125 -10.30 0.25 -10.06
CA ILE A 125 -10.16 1.52 -10.77
C ILE A 125 -10.97 1.51 -12.07
N SER A 126 -10.93 0.41 -12.82
CA SER A 126 -11.66 0.28 -14.08
C SER A 126 -13.18 0.37 -13.91
N LYS A 127 -13.72 -0.04 -12.74
CA LYS A 127 -15.15 0.12 -12.44
C LYS A 127 -15.56 1.60 -12.42
N SER A 128 -14.75 2.48 -11.85
CA SER A 128 -15.05 3.93 -11.88
C SER A 128 -15.12 4.47 -13.31
N ILE A 129 -14.22 4.04 -14.19
CA ILE A 129 -14.24 4.40 -15.61
C ILE A 129 -15.47 3.79 -16.30
N GLY A 130 -15.79 2.53 -16.01
CA GLY A 130 -16.97 1.86 -16.53
C GLY A 130 -18.27 2.56 -16.15
N TYR A 131 -18.39 3.06 -14.93
CA TYR A 131 -19.54 3.86 -14.50
C TYR A 131 -19.59 5.21 -15.25
N LEU A 132 -18.46 5.90 -15.43
CA LEU A 132 -18.41 7.14 -16.21
C LEU A 132 -18.85 6.92 -17.66
N ILE A 133 -18.42 5.83 -18.30
CA ILE A 133 -18.85 5.46 -19.66
C ILE A 133 -20.36 5.19 -19.68
N ARG A 134 -20.89 4.41 -18.73
CA ARG A 134 -22.33 4.11 -18.65
C ARG A 134 -23.17 5.37 -18.46
N ILE A 135 -22.76 6.26 -17.57
CA ILE A 135 -23.44 7.55 -17.35
C ILE A 135 -23.43 8.37 -18.63
N SER A 136 -22.30 8.43 -19.36
CA SER A 136 -22.20 9.16 -20.61
C SER A 136 -23.10 8.58 -21.71
N LEU A 137 -23.12 7.24 -21.86
CA LEU A 137 -24.01 6.57 -22.83
C LEU A 137 -25.48 6.81 -22.49
N PHE A 138 -25.86 6.63 -21.22
CA PHE A 138 -27.22 6.86 -20.75
C PHE A 138 -27.68 8.30 -20.99
N SER A 139 -26.78 9.28 -20.83
CA SER A 139 -27.08 10.71 -21.05
C SER A 139 -27.32 11.03 -22.52
N ILE A 140 -26.78 10.23 -23.46
CA ILE A 140 -27.01 10.40 -24.91
C ILE A 140 -28.31 9.70 -25.29
N ASP A 141 -28.43 8.42 -25.00
CA ASP A 141 -29.63 7.58 -25.19
C ASP A 141 -29.55 6.35 -24.30
N SER A 142 -30.58 6.15 -23.47
CA SER A 142 -30.69 5.00 -22.56
C SER A 142 -30.66 3.65 -23.28
N SER A 143 -31.16 3.59 -24.52
CA SER A 143 -31.19 2.38 -25.37
C SER A 143 -29.81 1.81 -25.66
N PHE A 144 -28.74 2.63 -25.63
CA PHE A 144 -27.39 2.14 -25.78
C PHE A 144 -26.98 1.10 -24.71
N LEU A 145 -27.51 1.20 -23.49
CA LEU A 145 -27.21 0.25 -22.44
C LEU A 145 -27.97 -1.08 -22.55
N GLU A 146 -29.02 -1.13 -23.36
CA GLU A 146 -29.83 -2.34 -23.60
C GLU A 146 -29.33 -3.17 -24.79
N HIS A 147 -28.24 -2.72 -25.44
CA HIS A 147 -27.72 -3.38 -26.64
C HIS A 147 -27.21 -4.79 -26.33
N GLU A 148 -27.52 -5.77 -27.17
CA GLU A 148 -27.16 -7.20 -26.99
C GLU A 148 -25.68 -7.42 -26.72
N TYR A 149 -24.76 -6.63 -27.32
CA TYR A 149 -23.33 -6.74 -27.10
C TYR A 149 -22.90 -6.45 -25.64
N LEU A 150 -23.70 -5.67 -24.90
CA LEU A 150 -23.43 -5.36 -23.48
C LEU A 150 -23.95 -6.45 -22.56
N LEU A 151 -24.80 -7.35 -23.07
CA LEU A 151 -25.30 -8.51 -22.34
C LEU A 151 -24.39 -9.72 -22.46
N LEU A 152 -23.35 -9.66 -23.32
CA LEU A 152 -22.35 -10.71 -23.45
C LEU A 152 -21.26 -10.53 -22.42
N PHE A 153 -21.00 -11.60 -21.65
CA PHE A 153 -19.97 -11.61 -20.62
C PHE A 153 -18.84 -12.58 -20.98
N LEU A 154 -17.60 -12.07 -20.96
CA LEU A 154 -16.39 -12.86 -21.05
C LEU A 154 -15.62 -12.74 -19.73
N MET A 155 -15.36 -13.84 -19.04
CA MET A 155 -14.73 -13.85 -17.71
C MET A 155 -15.46 -12.95 -16.68
N GLY A 156 -16.80 -12.87 -16.77
CA GLY A 156 -17.62 -12.03 -15.90
C GLY A 156 -17.57 -10.53 -16.17
N LEU A 157 -16.89 -10.10 -17.25
CA LEU A 157 -16.80 -8.72 -17.69
C LEU A 157 -17.56 -8.54 -19.00
N ASN A 158 -18.39 -7.50 -19.10
CA ASN A 158 -19.03 -7.11 -20.35
C ASN A 158 -18.11 -6.21 -21.20
N LEU A 159 -18.56 -5.81 -22.36
CA LEU A 159 -17.76 -4.99 -23.30
C LEU A 159 -17.26 -3.68 -22.66
N ILE A 160 -18.12 -2.97 -21.91
CA ILE A 160 -17.72 -1.70 -21.24
C ILE A 160 -16.67 -2.00 -20.17
N ASP A 161 -16.82 -3.07 -19.40
CA ASP A 161 -15.84 -3.44 -18.38
C ASP A 161 -14.47 -3.78 -18.99
N TRP A 162 -14.45 -4.49 -20.14
CA TRP A 162 -13.20 -4.80 -20.86
C TRP A 162 -12.53 -3.52 -21.41
N ILE A 163 -13.30 -2.64 -22.05
CA ILE A 163 -12.80 -1.36 -22.54
C ILE A 163 -12.21 -0.54 -21.37
N SER A 164 -12.94 -0.47 -20.27
CA SER A 164 -12.51 0.26 -19.06
C SER A 164 -11.24 -0.32 -18.44
N LEU A 165 -11.12 -1.66 -18.36
CA LEU A 165 -9.95 -2.34 -17.83
C LEU A 165 -8.72 -2.10 -18.72
N LEU A 166 -8.85 -2.28 -20.02
CA LEU A 166 -7.77 -2.04 -20.98
C LEU A 166 -7.34 -0.58 -21.00
N PHE A 167 -8.29 0.35 -21.02
CA PHE A 167 -7.99 1.78 -20.94
C PHE A 167 -7.26 2.13 -19.65
N THR A 168 -7.71 1.60 -18.49
CA THR A 168 -7.07 1.84 -17.19
C THR A 168 -5.63 1.35 -17.21
N LEU A 169 -5.35 0.15 -17.71
CA LEU A 169 -4.01 -0.42 -17.80
C LEU A 169 -3.09 0.42 -18.70
N LEU A 170 -3.55 0.77 -19.89
CA LEU A 170 -2.77 1.60 -20.82
C LEU A 170 -2.50 2.99 -20.25
N PHE A 171 -3.50 3.59 -19.59
CA PHE A 171 -3.39 4.89 -18.95
C PHE A 171 -2.39 4.85 -17.79
N GLN A 172 -2.44 3.83 -16.92
CA GLN A 172 -1.46 3.63 -15.86
C GLN A 172 -0.05 3.44 -16.42
N TYR A 173 0.12 2.60 -17.47
CA TYR A 173 1.42 2.43 -18.11
C TYR A 173 1.97 3.76 -18.65
N TYR A 174 1.13 4.52 -19.36
CA TYR A 174 1.52 5.83 -19.89
C TYR A 174 1.97 6.79 -18.79
N LEU A 175 1.19 6.90 -17.69
CA LEU A 175 1.53 7.77 -16.58
C LEU A 175 2.79 7.31 -15.84
N PHE A 176 2.85 6.04 -15.50
CA PHE A 176 3.85 5.51 -14.59
C PHE A 176 5.21 5.26 -15.27
N SER A 177 5.25 5.17 -16.59
CA SER A 177 6.49 5.08 -17.36
C SER A 177 7.26 6.40 -17.52
N LYS A 178 6.68 7.54 -17.10
CA LYS A 178 7.30 8.88 -17.24
C LYS A 178 8.46 9.16 -16.28
N GLY A 179 8.75 8.23 -15.36
CA GLY A 179 9.86 8.31 -14.42
C GLY A 179 9.56 9.10 -13.14
N HIS A 180 10.52 9.07 -12.22
CA HIS A 180 10.31 9.50 -10.82
C HIS A 180 9.98 11.00 -10.64
N LYS A 181 10.47 11.89 -11.50
CA LYS A 181 10.12 13.33 -11.42
C LYS A 181 8.62 13.55 -11.67
N PHE A 182 8.08 12.92 -12.72
CA PHE A 182 6.65 12.98 -13.01
C PHE A 182 5.83 12.32 -11.91
N MET A 183 6.28 11.15 -11.40
CA MET A 183 5.62 10.46 -10.29
C MET A 183 5.50 11.35 -9.04
N LYS A 184 6.56 12.12 -8.70
CA LYS A 184 6.51 13.10 -7.63
C LYS A 184 5.41 14.15 -7.85
N TYR A 185 5.34 14.75 -9.05
CA TYR A 185 4.28 15.71 -9.37
C TYR A 185 2.89 15.10 -9.29
N PHE A 186 2.73 13.89 -9.80
CA PHE A 186 1.46 13.19 -9.76
C PHE A 186 1.02 12.88 -8.32
N ILE A 187 1.94 12.41 -7.45
CA ILE A 187 1.67 12.17 -6.04
C ILE A 187 1.26 13.47 -5.32
N ASN A 188 1.96 14.58 -5.58
CA ASN A 188 1.64 15.85 -4.95
C ASN A 188 0.30 16.41 -5.44
N PHE A 189 0.02 16.34 -6.73
CA PHE A 189 -1.24 16.78 -7.29
C PHE A 189 -2.41 15.96 -6.78
N SER A 190 -2.32 14.62 -6.86
CA SER A 190 -3.40 13.73 -6.45
C SER A 190 -3.67 13.82 -4.94
N GLY A 191 -2.61 13.86 -4.11
CA GLY A 191 -2.76 13.93 -2.65
C GLY A 191 -3.53 15.16 -2.16
N LEU A 192 -3.35 16.30 -2.81
CA LEU A 192 -4.09 17.52 -2.49
C LEU A 192 -5.50 17.49 -3.10
N LEU A 193 -5.61 17.15 -4.39
CA LEU A 193 -6.87 17.21 -5.10
C LEU A 193 -7.91 16.24 -4.53
N VAL A 194 -7.50 15.06 -4.09
CA VAL A 194 -8.40 14.09 -3.47
C VAL A 194 -8.94 14.61 -2.13
N TYR A 195 -8.14 15.32 -1.32
CA TYR A 195 -8.65 15.97 -0.12
C TYR A 195 -9.71 17.01 -0.43
N PHE A 196 -9.49 17.83 -1.46
CA PHE A 196 -10.54 18.76 -1.92
C PHE A 196 -11.81 18.02 -2.30
N GLY A 197 -11.71 16.90 -3.01
CA GLY A 197 -12.86 16.09 -3.40
C GLY A 197 -13.62 15.51 -2.22
N ILE A 198 -12.91 14.89 -1.27
CA ILE A 198 -13.52 14.31 -0.07
C ILE A 198 -14.15 15.42 0.80
N LEU A 199 -13.47 16.53 0.98
CA LEU A 199 -14.00 17.68 1.72
C LEU A 199 -15.23 18.29 1.04
N PHE A 200 -15.20 18.41 -0.29
CA PHE A 200 -16.35 18.90 -1.08
C PHE A 200 -17.56 17.99 -0.88
N PHE A 201 -17.37 16.67 -0.96
CA PHE A 201 -18.43 15.71 -0.73
C PHE A 201 -18.98 15.78 0.70
N PHE A 202 -18.09 15.88 1.70
CA PHE A 202 -18.48 16.09 3.09
C PHE A 202 -19.32 17.36 3.27
N ILE A 203 -18.91 18.49 2.67
CA ILE A 203 -19.64 19.77 2.79
C ILE A 203 -21.05 19.64 2.21
N ILE A 204 -21.22 18.95 1.08
CA ILE A 204 -22.53 18.73 0.48
C ILE A 204 -23.42 17.92 1.40
N LEU A 205 -22.94 16.79 1.90
CA LEU A 205 -23.68 15.95 2.83
C LEU A 205 -24.04 16.72 4.11
N PHE A 206 -23.10 17.48 4.65
CA PHE A 206 -23.33 18.27 5.85
C PHE A 206 -24.34 19.41 5.63
N ALA A 207 -24.33 20.07 4.49
CA ALA A 207 -25.27 21.13 4.17
C ALA A 207 -26.70 20.60 4.00
N GLU A 208 -26.86 19.39 3.44
CA GLU A 208 -28.16 18.77 3.19
C GLU A 208 -28.76 18.08 4.42
N TYR A 209 -27.91 17.45 5.25
CA TYR A 209 -28.33 16.60 6.39
C TYR A 209 -27.77 17.06 7.74
N ASN A 210 -27.52 18.36 7.92
CA ASN A 210 -26.81 18.93 9.08
C ASN A 210 -27.33 18.45 10.44
N GLN A 211 -28.64 18.59 10.74
CA GLN A 211 -29.18 18.19 12.02
C GLN A 211 -29.02 16.70 12.29
N GLN A 212 -29.36 15.87 11.31
CA GLN A 212 -29.30 14.42 11.46
C GLN A 212 -27.87 13.92 11.63
N LEU A 213 -26.91 14.52 10.91
CA LEU A 213 -25.47 14.20 11.04
C LEU A 213 -24.91 14.63 12.39
N GLN A 214 -25.36 15.79 12.93
CA GLN A 214 -24.94 16.23 14.25
C GLN A 214 -25.53 15.33 15.35
N ASP A 215 -26.82 15.02 15.31
CA ASP A 215 -27.47 14.14 16.28
C ASP A 215 -26.80 12.75 16.29
N SER A 216 -26.63 12.14 15.13
CA SER A 216 -25.91 10.85 14.99
C SER A 216 -24.46 10.92 15.48
N PHE A 217 -23.74 12.02 15.21
CA PHE A 217 -22.37 12.18 15.66
C PHE A 217 -22.26 12.33 17.17
N PHE A 218 -23.17 13.09 17.82
CA PHE A 218 -23.18 13.24 19.28
C PHE A 218 -23.61 11.96 19.98
N GLU A 219 -24.55 11.20 19.41
CA GLU A 219 -24.94 9.88 19.89
C GLU A 219 -23.80 8.89 19.92
N ILE A 220 -22.93 8.95 18.89
CA ILE A 220 -21.76 8.08 18.76
C ILE A 220 -20.60 8.53 19.66
N LEU A 221 -20.51 9.82 20.00
CA LEU A 221 -19.49 10.39 20.91
C LEU A 221 -19.79 10.14 22.39
N GLU A 222 -20.55 9.11 22.75
CA GLU A 222 -20.75 8.75 24.14
C GLU A 222 -19.46 8.43 24.87
N PHE A 223 -19.02 9.37 25.72
CA PHE A 223 -17.82 9.25 26.55
C PHE A 223 -17.96 8.27 27.71
N GLU A 224 -19.19 7.89 28.07
CA GLU A 224 -19.48 7.15 29.31
C GLU A 224 -18.89 5.72 29.33
N ASN A 225 -18.65 5.13 28.20
CA ASN A 225 -18.23 3.74 28.09
C ASN A 225 -16.76 3.52 27.62
N ILE A 226 -15.94 4.57 27.52
CA ILE A 226 -14.57 4.47 26.93
C ILE A 226 -13.63 3.60 27.78
N PHE A 227 -13.78 3.62 29.10
CA PHE A 227 -12.89 2.94 30.06
C PHE A 227 -13.43 1.58 30.54
N VAL A 228 -14.41 1.02 29.87
CA VAL A 228 -14.90 -0.32 30.21
C VAL A 228 -13.85 -1.36 29.77
N GLU A 229 -13.64 -2.40 30.57
CA GLU A 229 -12.62 -3.45 30.35
C GLU A 229 -12.68 -4.09 28.95
N ASN A 230 -13.84 -4.11 28.32
CA ASN A 230 -14.03 -4.69 26.98
C ASN A 230 -13.44 -3.87 25.82
N ASN A 231 -12.96 -2.64 26.04
CA ASN A 231 -12.47 -1.75 24.97
C ASN A 231 -11.01 -1.96 24.59
N ILE A 232 -10.24 -2.67 25.39
CA ILE A 232 -8.81 -2.95 25.12
C ILE A 232 -8.65 -3.83 23.86
N VAL A 233 -9.43 -4.90 23.76
CA VAL A 233 -9.37 -5.82 22.61
C VAL A 233 -9.77 -5.12 21.31
N PRO A 234 -10.89 -4.38 21.22
CA PRO A 234 -11.24 -3.55 20.06
C PRO A 234 -10.13 -2.54 19.69
N PHE A 235 -9.59 -1.81 20.65
CA PHE A 235 -8.50 -0.87 20.42
C PHE A 235 -7.25 -1.55 19.80
N LEU A 236 -6.86 -2.70 20.35
CA LEU A 236 -5.74 -3.46 19.83
C LEU A 236 -6.04 -4.02 18.42
N THR A 237 -7.26 -4.47 18.18
CA THR A 237 -7.68 -4.96 16.85
C THR A 237 -7.61 -3.86 15.81
N ILE A 238 -8.12 -2.66 16.11
CA ILE A 238 -8.05 -1.52 15.20
C ILE A 238 -6.60 -1.13 14.94
N THR A 239 -5.81 -1.01 16.02
CA THR A 239 -4.39 -0.66 15.93
C THR A 239 -3.64 -1.64 15.03
N SER A 240 -3.81 -2.94 15.23
CA SER A 240 -3.10 -3.96 14.45
C SER A 240 -3.59 -4.03 13.00
N THR A 241 -4.87 -3.89 12.76
CA THR A 241 -5.46 -3.90 11.41
C THR A 241 -5.00 -2.69 10.60
N MET A 242 -5.07 -1.48 11.18
CA MET A 242 -4.56 -0.27 10.53
C MET A 242 -3.04 -0.32 10.33
N PHE A 243 -2.29 -0.84 11.27
CA PHE A 243 -0.86 -1.05 11.12
C PHE A 243 -0.55 -2.06 10.00
N ALA A 244 -1.26 -3.19 9.94
CA ALA A 244 -1.10 -4.21 8.91
C ALA A 244 -1.34 -3.64 7.51
N TYR A 245 -2.34 -2.76 7.34
CA TYR A 245 -2.60 -2.06 6.09
C TYR A 245 -1.37 -1.26 5.61
N TYR A 246 -0.69 -0.53 6.50
CA TYR A 246 0.50 0.26 6.13
C TYR A 246 1.78 -0.56 6.04
N SER A 247 1.82 -1.78 6.59
CA SER A 247 3.03 -2.59 6.72
C SER A 247 3.72 -2.86 5.36
N ILE A 248 2.93 -3.02 4.31
CA ILE A 248 3.42 -3.23 2.94
C ILE A 248 4.18 -2.00 2.41
N VAL A 249 3.73 -0.80 2.78
CA VAL A 249 4.36 0.46 2.39
C VAL A 249 5.61 0.71 3.24
N ILE A 250 5.58 0.35 4.53
CA ILE A 250 6.72 0.49 5.46
C ILE A 250 7.94 -0.24 4.90
N LEU A 251 7.80 -1.50 4.49
CA LEU A 251 8.93 -2.29 3.98
C LEU A 251 9.60 -1.62 2.78
N ASN A 252 8.81 -1.08 1.86
CA ASN A 252 9.30 -0.43 0.64
C ASN A 252 9.50 1.08 0.77
N PHE A 253 9.36 1.64 1.96
CA PHE A 253 9.48 3.09 2.14
C PHE A 253 10.83 3.64 1.68
N GLY A 254 11.87 2.81 1.65
CA GLY A 254 13.17 3.12 1.05
C GLY A 254 13.10 3.55 -0.41
N ASP A 255 12.14 3.06 -1.19
CA ASP A 255 11.95 3.40 -2.59
C ASP A 255 11.62 4.90 -2.79
N PHE A 256 11.01 5.51 -1.79
CA PHE A 256 10.62 6.93 -1.78
C PHE A 256 11.53 7.78 -0.91
N SER A 257 11.91 7.28 0.27
CA SER A 257 12.74 8.04 1.22
C SER A 257 14.15 8.33 0.70
N ARG A 258 14.65 7.55 -0.28
CA ARG A 258 15.93 7.79 -0.96
C ARG A 258 16.02 9.15 -1.65
N TYR A 259 14.88 9.79 -1.93
CA TYR A 259 14.79 11.13 -2.54
C TYR A 259 14.66 12.27 -1.52
N ALA A 260 14.65 11.99 -0.21
CA ALA A 260 14.55 13.02 0.82
C ALA A 260 15.72 13.98 0.77
N LYS A 261 15.43 15.29 0.89
CA LYS A 261 16.46 16.34 0.96
C LYS A 261 17.43 16.11 2.11
N ASN A 262 16.90 15.72 3.26
CA ASN A 262 17.66 15.41 4.47
C ASN A 262 16.76 14.66 5.46
N GLU A 263 17.35 14.17 6.56
CA GLU A 263 16.66 13.42 7.59
C GLU A 263 15.59 14.24 8.33
N LYS A 264 15.80 15.56 8.51
CA LYS A 264 14.81 16.45 9.17
C LYS A 264 13.52 16.55 8.35
N GLU A 265 13.64 16.75 7.03
CA GLU A 265 12.49 16.79 6.12
C GLU A 265 11.76 15.45 6.08
N LEU A 266 12.49 14.33 6.10
CA LEU A 266 11.92 12.99 6.15
C LEU A 266 11.13 12.78 7.44
N ASN A 267 11.71 13.05 8.61
CA ASN A 267 11.05 12.89 9.91
C ASN A 267 9.80 13.76 10.02
N LYS A 268 9.90 15.04 9.62
CA LYS A 268 8.77 15.96 9.62
C LYS A 268 7.66 15.48 8.67
N GLY A 269 8.06 14.98 7.50
CA GLY A 269 7.14 14.45 6.52
C GLY A 269 6.42 13.20 7.01
N ASN A 270 7.14 12.26 7.64
CA ASN A 270 6.53 11.06 8.19
C ASN A 270 5.57 11.37 9.35
N LEU A 271 5.83 12.41 10.14
CA LEU A 271 4.91 12.83 11.19
C LEU A 271 3.57 13.32 10.63
N THR A 272 3.55 13.84 9.40
CA THR A 272 2.28 14.26 8.76
C THR A 272 1.32 13.12 8.49
N LEU A 273 1.74 11.85 8.57
CA LEU A 273 0.84 10.70 8.53
C LEU A 273 -0.24 10.78 9.60
N LEU A 274 0.12 11.22 10.82
CA LEU A 274 -0.85 11.36 11.92
C LEU A 274 -1.95 12.37 11.55
N LEU A 275 -1.56 13.50 10.97
CA LEU A 275 -2.51 14.50 10.49
C LEU A 275 -3.40 13.94 9.38
N ASN A 276 -2.81 13.21 8.42
CA ASN A 276 -3.56 12.55 7.34
C ASN A 276 -4.58 11.55 7.91
N LEU A 277 -4.18 10.73 8.88
CA LEU A 277 -5.08 9.75 9.52
C LEU A 277 -6.23 10.42 10.25
N ILE A 278 -5.96 11.48 11.03
CA ILE A 278 -7.01 12.22 11.76
C ILE A 278 -8.02 12.80 10.77
N ILE A 279 -7.57 13.54 9.77
CA ILE A 279 -8.46 14.19 8.79
C ILE A 279 -9.25 13.15 8.02
N PHE A 280 -8.57 12.13 7.52
CA PHE A 280 -9.21 11.13 6.66
C PHE A 280 -10.18 10.25 7.43
N SER A 281 -9.84 9.78 8.64
CA SER A 281 -10.74 8.98 9.47
C SER A 281 -12.00 9.74 9.82
N PHE A 282 -11.85 11.02 10.20
CA PHE A 282 -12.99 11.90 10.45
C PHE A 282 -13.90 11.98 9.21
N LEU A 283 -13.35 12.35 8.06
CA LEU A 283 -14.13 12.50 6.83
C LEU A 283 -14.76 11.18 6.37
N ALA A 284 -14.04 10.05 6.48
CA ALA A 284 -14.55 8.75 6.10
C ALA A 284 -15.75 8.32 6.96
N ILE A 285 -15.66 8.51 8.27
CA ILE A 285 -16.76 8.18 9.19
C ILE A 285 -17.98 9.06 8.91
N PHE A 286 -17.80 10.38 8.79
CA PHE A 286 -18.91 11.29 8.49
C PHE A 286 -19.59 11.02 7.15
N ILE A 287 -18.82 10.71 6.12
CA ILE A 287 -19.37 10.34 4.80
C ILE A 287 -20.14 9.02 4.91
N THR A 288 -19.65 8.07 5.68
CA THR A 288 -20.35 6.80 5.90
C THR A 288 -21.68 6.99 6.63
N LEU A 289 -21.69 7.79 7.69
CA LEU A 289 -22.91 8.15 8.44
C LEU A 289 -23.92 8.91 7.57
N GLY A 290 -23.43 9.92 6.83
CA GLY A 290 -24.28 10.69 5.92
C GLY A 290 -24.90 9.83 4.83
N SER A 291 -24.13 8.85 4.34
CA SER A 291 -24.62 7.89 3.35
C SER A 291 -25.71 6.97 3.90
N ASP A 292 -25.56 6.53 5.15
CA ASP A 292 -26.58 5.73 5.83
C ASP A 292 -27.90 6.48 5.98
N ILE A 293 -27.84 7.75 6.37
CA ILE A 293 -29.01 8.63 6.49
C ILE A 293 -29.73 8.78 5.13
N VAL A 294 -28.98 8.94 4.05
CA VAL A 294 -29.55 9.06 2.69
C VAL A 294 -30.21 7.75 2.26
N ILE A 295 -29.55 6.62 2.48
CA ILE A 295 -29.99 5.31 1.98
C ILE A 295 -31.20 4.81 2.78
N ASN A 296 -31.19 4.94 4.11
CA ASN A 296 -32.26 4.47 4.96
C ASN A 296 -33.56 5.28 4.81
N LYS A 297 -33.49 6.51 4.33
CA LYS A 297 -34.71 7.29 3.99
C LYS A 297 -35.37 6.84 2.68
N GLU A 298 -34.57 6.37 1.71
CA GLU A 298 -35.06 6.00 0.37
C GLU A 298 -35.37 4.50 0.24
N LEU A 299 -34.69 3.66 0.98
CA LEU A 299 -34.81 2.21 0.90
C LEU A 299 -35.28 1.69 2.27
N ALA A 300 -36.44 1.11 2.34
CA ALA A 300 -37.03 0.50 3.55
C ALA A 300 -36.24 -0.72 4.12
N GLU A 301 -34.96 -0.87 3.78
CA GLU A 301 -34.08 -1.95 4.27
C GLU A 301 -33.08 -1.40 5.31
N PRO A 302 -33.33 -1.57 6.61
CA PRO A 302 -32.59 -0.90 7.67
C PRO A 302 -31.17 -1.42 7.97
N ASN A 303 -30.65 -2.43 7.25
CA ASN A 303 -29.44 -3.14 7.69
C ASN A 303 -28.32 -3.26 6.65
N ARG A 304 -28.31 -2.46 5.59
CA ARG A 304 -27.26 -2.55 4.58
C ARG A 304 -26.37 -1.31 4.55
N PHE A 305 -25.40 -1.26 5.46
CA PHE A 305 -24.38 -0.21 5.45
C PHE A 305 -23.46 -0.34 4.24
N LEU A 306 -23.29 0.74 3.50
CA LEU A 306 -22.34 0.81 2.41
C LEU A 306 -21.00 1.35 2.92
N THR A 307 -19.98 0.51 2.90
CA THR A 307 -18.62 0.87 3.31
C THR A 307 -17.71 1.24 2.14
N ASN A 308 -18.14 0.96 0.91
CA ASN A 308 -17.37 1.27 -0.29
C ASN A 308 -17.84 2.63 -0.87
N PRO A 309 -16.94 3.63 -1.01
CA PRO A 309 -17.29 4.94 -1.52
C PRO A 309 -17.94 4.91 -2.92
N THR A 310 -17.56 3.94 -3.77
CA THR A 310 -18.12 3.81 -5.12
C THR A 310 -19.60 3.42 -5.08
N ASP A 311 -19.97 2.54 -4.14
CA ASP A 311 -21.35 2.08 -3.98
C ASP A 311 -22.20 3.17 -3.33
N ILE A 312 -21.65 3.92 -2.37
CA ILE A 312 -22.29 5.09 -1.74
C ILE A 312 -22.66 6.10 -2.82
N ILE A 313 -21.70 6.49 -3.66
CA ILE A 313 -21.89 7.49 -4.70
C ILE A 313 -22.90 7.03 -5.74
N GLY A 314 -22.94 5.74 -6.05
CA GLY A 314 -23.90 5.12 -6.96
C GLY A 314 -25.37 5.21 -6.50
N LYS A 315 -25.63 5.50 -5.22
CA LYS A 315 -26.97 5.67 -4.67
C LYS A 315 -27.46 7.13 -4.60
N ILE A 316 -26.57 8.08 -4.85
CA ILE A 316 -26.91 9.49 -4.82
C ILE A 316 -27.60 9.87 -6.14
N ASN A 317 -28.83 10.40 -6.04
CA ASN A 317 -29.61 10.81 -7.21
C ASN A 317 -29.18 12.18 -7.77
N ASN A 318 -27.86 12.34 -8.05
CA ASN A 318 -27.31 13.55 -8.64
C ASN A 318 -26.14 13.19 -9.55
N THR A 319 -26.39 13.18 -10.87
CA THR A 319 -25.41 12.79 -11.89
C THR A 319 -24.11 13.61 -11.87
N TYR A 320 -24.20 14.94 -11.66
CA TYR A 320 -23.00 15.79 -11.62
C TYR A 320 -22.12 15.48 -10.40
N LEU A 321 -22.74 15.28 -9.25
CA LEU A 321 -22.05 14.88 -8.02
C LEU A 321 -21.42 13.50 -8.19
N THR A 322 -22.16 12.54 -8.74
CA THR A 322 -21.67 11.18 -9.01
C THR A 322 -20.46 11.20 -9.93
N VAL A 323 -20.51 11.92 -11.04
CA VAL A 323 -19.37 12.03 -11.98
C VAL A 323 -18.16 12.66 -11.30
N THR A 324 -18.37 13.76 -10.58
CA THR A 324 -17.29 14.45 -9.87
C THR A 324 -16.62 13.55 -8.84
N CYS A 325 -17.39 12.85 -8.03
CA CYS A 325 -16.86 11.91 -7.02
C CYS A 325 -16.15 10.71 -7.65
N LEU A 326 -16.66 10.15 -8.74
CA LEU A 326 -15.98 9.06 -9.47
C LEU A 326 -14.61 9.51 -10.01
N LEU A 327 -14.46 10.76 -10.47
CA LEU A 327 -13.16 11.30 -10.88
C LEU A 327 -12.17 11.41 -9.71
N PHE A 328 -12.62 11.84 -8.53
CA PHE A 328 -11.77 11.87 -7.33
C PHE A 328 -11.37 10.47 -6.86
N ILE A 329 -12.31 9.51 -6.86
CA ILE A 329 -12.03 8.10 -6.54
C ILE A 329 -11.03 7.51 -7.52
N LEU A 330 -11.19 7.78 -8.81
CA LEU A 330 -10.27 7.35 -9.85
C LEU A 330 -8.85 7.86 -9.56
N LEU A 331 -8.71 9.14 -9.25
CA LEU A 331 -7.41 9.76 -8.96
C LEU A 331 -6.77 9.20 -7.68
N ALA A 332 -7.55 9.04 -6.61
CA ALA A 332 -7.10 8.46 -5.34
C ALA A 332 -6.59 7.02 -5.55
N SER A 333 -7.34 6.23 -6.29
CA SER A 333 -7.00 4.83 -6.54
C SER A 333 -5.80 4.67 -7.47
N LEU A 334 -5.65 5.52 -8.50
CA LEU A 334 -4.47 5.54 -9.37
C LEU A 334 -3.20 5.86 -8.57
N SER A 335 -3.25 6.88 -7.71
CA SER A 335 -2.09 7.31 -6.95
C SER A 335 -1.69 6.31 -5.86
N SER A 336 -2.64 5.72 -5.17
CA SER A 336 -2.36 4.66 -4.19
C SER A 336 -1.81 3.39 -4.85
N ASN A 337 -2.33 3.01 -6.02
CA ASN A 337 -1.83 1.87 -6.81
C ASN A 337 -0.38 2.08 -7.29
N LEU A 338 -0.05 3.30 -7.69
CA LEU A 338 1.31 3.69 -8.04
C LEU A 338 2.29 3.47 -6.86
N ILE A 339 1.92 4.00 -5.70
CA ILE A 339 2.78 4.01 -4.51
C ILE A 339 2.93 2.62 -3.90
N ALA A 340 1.81 1.95 -3.63
CA ALA A 340 1.81 0.70 -2.88
C ALA A 340 2.23 -0.50 -3.74
N ASN A 341 1.93 -0.49 -5.03
CA ASN A 341 2.00 -1.67 -5.87
C ASN A 341 2.97 -1.53 -7.04
N TYR A 342 2.82 -0.50 -7.87
CA TYR A 342 3.58 -0.39 -9.12
C TYR A 342 5.06 -0.10 -8.91
N ILE A 343 5.42 0.98 -8.19
CA ILE A 343 6.83 1.38 -7.98
C ILE A 343 7.63 0.29 -7.25
N PRO A 344 7.14 -0.29 -6.13
CA PRO A 344 7.85 -1.38 -5.47
C PRO A 344 8.05 -2.59 -6.37
N SER A 345 7.04 -3.00 -7.13
CA SER A 345 7.15 -4.12 -8.06
C SER A 345 8.15 -3.86 -9.19
N GLN A 346 8.16 -2.64 -9.72
CA GLN A 346 9.09 -2.21 -10.75
C GLN A 346 10.54 -2.29 -10.25
N ASN A 347 10.82 -1.77 -9.06
CA ASN A 347 12.15 -1.81 -8.45
C ASN A 347 12.60 -3.26 -8.19
N THR A 348 11.69 -4.14 -7.74
CA THR A 348 12.02 -5.54 -7.49
C THR A 348 12.31 -6.32 -8.78
N LEU A 349 11.53 -6.10 -9.85
CA LEU A 349 11.78 -6.70 -11.16
C LEU A 349 13.13 -6.25 -11.75
N ILE A 350 13.44 -4.95 -11.65
CA ILE A 350 14.72 -4.41 -12.11
C ILE A 350 15.87 -4.99 -11.27
N ASN A 351 15.71 -5.13 -9.95
CA ASN A 351 16.72 -5.77 -9.10
C ASN A 351 16.92 -7.26 -9.42
N PHE A 352 15.87 -7.93 -9.88
CA PHE A 352 15.96 -9.35 -10.26
C PHE A 352 16.70 -9.55 -11.58
N PHE A 353 16.49 -8.68 -12.57
CA PHE A 353 17.14 -8.68 -13.86
C PHE A 353 17.80 -7.33 -14.21
N PRO A 354 18.81 -6.87 -13.44
CA PRO A 354 19.31 -5.50 -13.55
C PRO A 354 19.97 -5.18 -14.92
N ALA A 355 20.52 -6.19 -15.61
CA ALA A 355 21.11 -6.01 -16.92
C ALA A 355 20.09 -5.96 -18.08
N LYS A 356 18.83 -6.42 -17.83
CA LYS A 356 17.84 -6.61 -18.91
C LYS A 356 16.64 -5.68 -18.80
N LEU A 357 16.26 -5.28 -17.58
CA LEU A 357 15.05 -4.51 -17.34
C LEU A 357 15.36 -3.07 -16.98
N GLY A 358 14.61 -2.15 -17.58
CA GLY A 358 14.50 -0.75 -17.20
C GLY A 358 13.05 -0.44 -16.79
N LEU A 359 12.74 0.84 -16.52
CA LEU A 359 11.40 1.26 -16.09
C LEU A 359 10.30 0.81 -17.05
N LYS A 360 10.49 1.03 -18.36
CA LYS A 360 9.47 0.70 -19.37
C LYS A 360 9.23 -0.81 -19.48
N SER A 361 10.30 -1.61 -19.59
CA SER A 361 10.18 -3.08 -19.74
C SER A 361 9.62 -3.76 -18.49
N ALA A 362 10.04 -3.32 -17.30
CA ALA A 362 9.43 -3.79 -16.05
C ALA A 362 7.96 -3.37 -15.96
N GLY A 363 7.62 -2.15 -16.39
CA GLY A 363 6.25 -1.68 -16.49
C GLY A 363 5.37 -2.54 -17.40
N ILE A 364 5.86 -2.94 -18.56
CA ILE A 364 5.12 -3.84 -19.48
C ILE A 364 4.80 -5.17 -18.80
N ILE A 365 5.77 -5.77 -18.09
CA ILE A 365 5.54 -7.01 -17.35
C ILE A 365 4.43 -6.83 -16.29
N ILE A 366 4.48 -5.73 -15.54
CA ILE A 366 3.46 -5.43 -14.52
C ILE A 366 2.07 -5.28 -15.16
N ILE A 367 1.98 -4.58 -16.30
CA ILE A 367 0.70 -4.37 -17.00
C ILE A 367 0.13 -5.68 -17.53
N ILE A 368 0.95 -6.53 -18.16
CA ILE A 368 0.50 -7.82 -18.69
C ILE A 368 -0.01 -8.73 -17.56
N LEU A 369 0.75 -8.86 -16.48
CA LEU A 369 0.33 -9.65 -15.31
C LEU A 369 -0.88 -9.02 -14.62
N GLY A 370 -0.93 -7.69 -14.53
CA GLY A 370 -2.08 -6.95 -14.02
C GLY A 370 -3.35 -7.16 -14.83
N LEU A 371 -3.24 -7.28 -16.17
CA LEU A 371 -4.37 -7.60 -17.05
C LEU A 371 -4.93 -8.99 -16.71
N VAL A 372 -4.06 -10.00 -16.59
CA VAL A 372 -4.47 -11.36 -16.24
C VAL A 372 -5.17 -11.40 -14.88
N ILE A 373 -4.59 -10.76 -13.86
CA ILE A 373 -5.16 -10.73 -12.52
C ILE A 373 -6.46 -9.94 -12.49
N GLY A 374 -6.51 -8.75 -13.11
CA GLY A 374 -7.68 -7.89 -13.12
C GLY A 374 -8.87 -8.53 -13.87
N SER A 375 -8.63 -9.18 -15.02
CA SER A 375 -9.68 -9.84 -15.79
C SER A 375 -10.24 -11.09 -15.11
N LEU A 376 -9.42 -11.82 -14.35
CA LEU A 376 -9.82 -13.04 -13.64
C LEU A 376 -10.28 -12.75 -12.19
N TRP A 377 -10.21 -11.50 -11.74
CA TRP A 377 -10.52 -11.19 -10.35
C TRP A 377 -11.90 -11.64 -9.92
N LEU A 378 -12.94 -11.23 -10.65
CA LEU A 378 -14.32 -11.45 -10.26
C LEU A 378 -14.72 -12.92 -10.30
N THR A 379 -14.37 -13.62 -11.37
CA THR A 379 -14.88 -14.97 -11.65
C THR A 379 -14.05 -16.08 -11.05
N PHE A 380 -12.78 -15.81 -10.77
CA PHE A 380 -11.85 -16.86 -10.40
C PHE A 380 -11.06 -16.54 -9.14
N ILE A 381 -10.31 -15.41 -9.15
CA ILE A 381 -9.32 -15.13 -8.11
C ILE A 381 -9.98 -14.86 -6.76
N SER A 382 -11.06 -14.06 -6.72
CA SER A 382 -11.76 -13.74 -5.47
C SER A 382 -12.42 -14.96 -4.81
N GLN A 383 -12.69 -16.02 -5.58
CA GLN A 383 -13.40 -17.22 -5.10
C GLN A 383 -12.46 -18.34 -4.64
N LEU A 384 -11.21 -18.39 -5.14
CA LEU A 384 -10.29 -19.52 -4.91
C LEU A 384 -9.44 -19.42 -3.63
N GLY A 385 -9.70 -18.47 -2.75
CA GLY A 385 -8.87 -18.29 -1.54
C GLY A 385 -7.42 -17.88 -1.83
N ILE A 386 -7.14 -17.37 -3.04
CA ILE A 386 -5.80 -16.90 -3.45
C ILE A 386 -5.30 -15.76 -2.54
N LEU A 387 -6.21 -15.02 -1.90
CA LEU A 387 -5.86 -14.01 -0.92
C LEU A 387 -5.04 -14.61 0.24
N SER A 388 -5.43 -15.76 0.78
CA SER A 388 -4.66 -16.44 1.85
C SER A 388 -3.26 -16.84 1.39
N PHE A 389 -3.09 -17.21 0.11
CA PHE A 389 -1.78 -17.47 -0.46
C PHE A 389 -0.93 -16.20 -0.53
N VAL A 390 -1.53 -15.09 -0.97
CA VAL A 390 -0.84 -13.78 -1.04
C VAL A 390 -0.51 -13.27 0.37
N ASP A 391 -1.39 -13.45 1.34
CA ASP A 391 -1.14 -13.14 2.75
C ASP A 391 0.03 -13.97 3.30
N THR A 392 0.10 -15.26 2.92
CA THR A 392 1.24 -16.11 3.26
C THR A 392 2.56 -15.57 2.70
N LEU A 393 2.56 -15.09 1.45
CA LEU A 393 3.74 -14.41 0.91
C LEU A 393 4.04 -13.10 1.63
N GLY A 394 3.02 -12.37 2.04
CA GLY A 394 3.13 -11.16 2.85
C GLY A 394 3.79 -11.39 4.20
N SER A 395 3.66 -12.62 4.75
CA SER A 395 4.28 -13.01 6.02
C SER A 395 5.81 -12.96 6.03
N PHE A 396 6.47 -12.88 4.86
CA PHE A 396 7.90 -12.61 4.77
C PHE A 396 8.29 -11.15 5.04
N PHE A 397 7.36 -10.22 4.95
CA PHE A 397 7.70 -8.78 4.98
C PHE A 397 8.14 -8.31 6.35
N GLY A 398 7.50 -8.79 7.42
CA GLY A 398 7.94 -8.54 8.79
C GLY A 398 9.35 -9.08 9.05
N PRO A 399 9.61 -10.36 8.80
CA PRO A 399 10.94 -10.95 8.95
C PRO A 399 12.04 -10.22 8.17
N LEU A 400 11.78 -9.82 6.92
CA LEU A 400 12.74 -9.03 6.13
C LEU A 400 13.02 -7.67 6.77
N PHE A 401 11.99 -7.01 7.27
CA PHE A 401 12.14 -5.74 7.99
C PHE A 401 12.98 -5.93 9.26
N GLY A 402 12.65 -6.91 10.09
CA GLY A 402 13.37 -7.22 11.34
C GLY A 402 14.85 -7.51 11.10
N LEU A 403 15.15 -8.32 10.07
CA LEU A 403 16.52 -8.60 9.63
C LEU A 403 17.27 -7.32 9.27
N ILE A 404 16.70 -6.47 8.39
CA ILE A 404 17.35 -5.24 7.91
C ILE A 404 17.65 -4.28 9.07
N ILE A 405 16.68 -4.12 9.98
CA ILE A 405 16.83 -3.20 11.11
C ILE A 405 17.89 -3.70 12.08
N CYS A 406 17.88 -5.00 12.41
CA CYS A 406 18.91 -5.60 13.26
C CYS A 406 20.31 -5.44 12.63
N ASP A 407 20.45 -5.81 11.38
CA ASP A 407 21.71 -5.75 10.65
C ASP A 407 22.28 -4.33 10.60
N TYR A 408 21.47 -3.35 10.20
CA TYR A 408 21.92 -1.99 10.04
C TYR A 408 22.24 -1.27 11.35
N TYR A 409 21.32 -1.35 12.33
CA TYR A 409 21.44 -0.55 13.56
C TYR A 409 22.32 -1.20 14.62
N PHE A 410 22.28 -2.54 14.73
CA PHE A 410 22.91 -3.26 15.85
C PHE A 410 24.17 -4.00 15.45
N ILE A 411 24.23 -4.58 14.26
CA ILE A 411 25.42 -5.33 13.81
C ILE A 411 26.41 -4.39 13.11
N LYS A 412 25.95 -3.61 12.10
CA LYS A 412 26.79 -2.75 11.29
C LYS A 412 26.95 -1.32 11.81
N ASN A 413 26.38 -1.00 12.99
CA ASN A 413 26.52 0.31 13.62
C ASN A 413 26.22 1.48 12.64
N LYS A 414 25.18 1.36 11.81
CA LYS A 414 24.74 2.36 10.80
C LYS A 414 25.77 2.65 9.70
N LYS A 415 26.70 1.72 9.46
CA LYS A 415 27.71 1.84 8.41
C LYS A 415 27.33 0.96 7.21
N ILE A 416 27.37 1.52 6.01
CA ILE A 416 27.18 0.81 4.73
C ILE A 416 28.32 1.22 3.80
N ILE A 417 28.94 0.23 3.14
CA ILE A 417 29.96 0.43 2.11
C ILE A 417 29.25 0.50 0.77
N ASN A 418 28.87 1.70 0.32
CA ASN A 418 28.07 1.90 -0.89
C ASN A 418 28.66 1.24 -2.13
N LYS A 419 29.99 1.21 -2.28
CA LYS A 419 30.67 0.60 -3.42
C LYS A 419 30.40 -0.91 -3.49
N ASP A 420 30.38 -1.59 -2.36
CA ASP A 420 30.26 -3.04 -2.27
C ASP A 420 28.83 -3.55 -2.49
N ILE A 421 27.82 -2.69 -2.28
CA ILE A 421 26.41 -3.05 -2.56
C ILE A 421 26.19 -3.39 -4.04
N PHE A 422 26.96 -2.77 -4.93
CA PHE A 422 26.85 -2.95 -6.38
C PHE A 422 27.96 -3.82 -6.97
N SER A 423 28.77 -4.45 -6.12
CA SER A 423 29.87 -5.31 -6.52
C SER A 423 29.49 -6.79 -6.46
N SER A 424 29.76 -7.52 -7.53
CA SER A 424 29.66 -8.99 -7.58
C SER A 424 30.98 -9.69 -7.29
N ASN A 425 32.03 -8.95 -6.90
CA ASN A 425 33.32 -9.53 -6.57
C ASN A 425 33.23 -10.36 -5.28
N LYS A 426 34.00 -11.46 -5.23
CA LYS A 426 34.02 -12.37 -4.05
C LYS A 426 34.50 -11.67 -2.78
N ASP A 427 35.35 -10.65 -2.93
CA ASP A 427 35.92 -9.88 -1.81
C ASP A 427 35.04 -8.72 -1.33
N ALA A 428 33.89 -8.48 -2.00
CA ALA A 428 32.97 -7.43 -1.60
C ALA A 428 32.25 -7.80 -0.30
N ALA A 429 32.06 -6.83 0.60
CA ALA A 429 31.49 -7.02 1.94
C ALA A 429 30.11 -7.71 1.95
N TYR A 430 29.31 -7.57 0.88
CA TYR A 430 27.96 -8.12 0.79
C TYR A 430 27.83 -9.33 -0.14
N TYR A 431 28.97 -9.88 -0.61
CA TYR A 431 28.98 -11.11 -1.40
C TYR A 431 28.69 -12.34 -0.51
N TYR A 432 29.12 -12.34 0.73
CA TYR A 432 28.96 -13.44 1.70
C TYR A 432 29.30 -14.83 1.09
N SER A 433 28.49 -15.85 1.35
CA SER A 433 28.66 -17.19 0.79
C SER A 433 27.96 -17.30 -0.56
N ASN A 434 28.69 -17.05 -1.66
CA ASN A 434 28.17 -17.10 -3.03
C ASN A 434 26.89 -16.25 -3.24
N GLY A 435 26.87 -15.05 -2.69
CA GLY A 435 25.74 -14.13 -2.80
C GLY A 435 24.64 -14.36 -1.76
N TRP A 436 24.81 -15.25 -0.78
CA TRP A 436 23.86 -15.56 0.27
C TRP A 436 24.43 -15.29 1.65
N HIS A 437 23.72 -14.54 2.47
CA HIS A 437 24.03 -14.44 3.90
C HIS A 437 23.23 -15.48 4.68
N ILE A 438 23.85 -16.63 4.93
CA ILE A 438 23.17 -17.82 5.49
C ILE A 438 22.51 -17.54 6.84
N LYS A 439 23.17 -16.77 7.73
CA LYS A 439 22.59 -16.39 9.03
C LYS A 439 21.35 -15.50 8.86
N GLY A 440 21.37 -14.57 7.90
CA GLY A 440 20.21 -13.77 7.54
C GLY A 440 19.07 -14.60 6.96
N LEU A 441 19.41 -15.62 6.14
CA LEU A 441 18.43 -16.54 5.59
C LEU A 441 17.71 -17.33 6.71
N TYR A 442 18.44 -17.89 7.66
CA TYR A 442 17.83 -18.59 8.82
C TYR A 442 16.94 -17.68 9.63
N ALA A 443 17.35 -16.45 9.90
CA ALA A 443 16.55 -15.49 10.65
C ALA A 443 15.23 -15.17 9.95
N VAL A 444 15.27 -14.95 8.64
CA VAL A 444 14.05 -14.68 7.84
C VAL A 444 13.13 -15.90 7.81
N LEU A 445 13.67 -17.10 7.57
CA LEU A 445 12.85 -18.32 7.48
C LEU A 445 12.19 -18.66 8.83
N ILE A 446 12.91 -18.55 9.94
CA ILE A 446 12.34 -18.77 11.27
C ILE A 446 11.27 -17.70 11.56
N GLY A 447 11.56 -16.41 11.30
CA GLY A 447 10.59 -15.34 11.45
C GLY A 447 9.34 -15.56 10.61
N PHE A 448 9.51 -16.04 9.36
CA PHE A 448 8.42 -16.40 8.46
C PHE A 448 7.54 -17.52 9.04
N ILE A 449 8.12 -18.59 9.58
CA ILE A 449 7.36 -19.69 10.18
C ILE A 449 6.45 -19.17 11.30
N PHE A 450 6.96 -18.32 12.19
CA PHE A 450 6.15 -17.75 13.27
C PHE A 450 5.08 -16.78 12.74
N SER A 451 5.39 -15.98 11.75
CA SER A 451 4.43 -15.08 11.11
C SER A 451 3.34 -15.86 10.39
N ALA A 452 3.70 -16.82 9.53
CA ALA A 452 2.77 -17.62 8.77
C ALA A 452 1.92 -18.55 9.64
N ALA A 453 2.43 -19.00 10.78
CA ALA A 453 1.66 -19.81 11.72
C ALA A 453 0.38 -19.13 12.19
N THR A 454 0.37 -17.79 12.30
CA THR A 454 -0.84 -17.01 12.65
C THR A 454 -1.92 -17.03 11.57
N ILE A 455 -1.56 -17.37 10.32
CA ILE A 455 -2.48 -17.48 9.19
C ILE A 455 -2.91 -18.93 9.00
N TRP A 456 -1.97 -19.87 9.11
CA TRP A 456 -2.20 -21.29 8.81
C TRP A 456 -2.89 -22.06 9.92
N ASN A 457 -2.74 -21.62 11.18
CA ASN A 457 -3.31 -22.29 12.33
C ASN A 457 -4.53 -21.54 12.85
N SER A 458 -5.70 -22.16 12.75
CA SER A 458 -6.98 -21.57 13.20
C SER A 458 -6.97 -21.13 14.68
N ASN A 459 -6.22 -21.83 15.53
CA ASN A 459 -6.08 -21.48 16.95
C ASN A 459 -5.27 -20.20 17.17
N LEU A 460 -4.52 -19.75 16.18
CA LEU A 460 -3.68 -18.54 16.23
C LEU A 460 -4.24 -17.38 15.38
N ASN A 461 -5.41 -17.54 14.76
CA ASN A 461 -6.00 -16.53 13.88
C ASN A 461 -6.23 -15.17 14.57
N PHE A 462 -6.46 -15.16 15.89
CA PHE A 462 -6.55 -13.93 16.68
C PHE A 462 -5.27 -13.09 16.66
N LEU A 463 -4.12 -13.70 16.30
CA LEU A 463 -2.82 -13.04 16.14
C LEU A 463 -2.55 -12.63 14.68
N GLN A 464 -3.42 -12.93 13.73
CA GLN A 464 -3.18 -12.69 12.30
C GLN A 464 -2.85 -11.21 12.00
N SER A 465 -3.57 -10.28 12.62
CA SER A 465 -3.30 -8.85 12.46
C SER A 465 -1.90 -8.42 12.98
N TYR A 466 -1.29 -9.22 13.84
CA TYR A 466 0.05 -9.00 14.40
C TYR A 466 1.15 -9.77 13.66
N SER A 467 0.80 -10.60 12.67
CA SER A 467 1.72 -11.52 11.98
C SER A 467 3.00 -10.82 11.52
N TRP A 468 2.89 -9.60 10.97
CA TRP A 468 4.02 -8.81 10.52
C TRP A 468 4.98 -8.43 11.67
N ILE A 469 4.43 -7.94 12.79
CA ILE A 469 5.23 -7.54 13.97
C ILE A 469 5.90 -8.78 14.58
N ILE A 470 5.16 -9.88 14.72
CA ILE A 470 5.69 -11.15 15.22
C ILE A 470 6.88 -11.61 14.38
N GLY A 471 6.70 -11.65 13.06
CA GLY A 471 7.77 -12.02 12.14
C GLY A 471 8.99 -11.11 12.23
N ALA A 472 8.76 -9.78 12.34
CA ALA A 472 9.84 -8.80 12.46
C ALA A 472 10.64 -8.99 13.77
N VAL A 473 9.95 -9.15 14.89
CA VAL A 473 10.59 -9.33 16.20
C VAL A 473 11.36 -10.65 16.26
N VAL A 474 10.76 -11.75 15.82
CA VAL A 474 11.41 -13.06 15.81
C VAL A 474 12.65 -13.04 14.94
N SER A 475 12.54 -12.54 13.70
CA SER A 475 13.69 -12.46 12.79
C SER A 475 14.80 -11.57 13.35
N PHE A 476 14.44 -10.43 13.97
CA PHE A 476 15.39 -9.53 14.63
C PHE A 476 16.16 -10.28 15.74
N ILE A 477 15.47 -10.96 16.65
CA ILE A 477 16.08 -11.68 17.79
C ILE A 477 16.98 -12.79 17.27
N ILE A 478 16.49 -13.63 16.35
CA ILE A 478 17.28 -14.75 15.80
C ILE A 478 18.54 -14.24 15.12
N TYR A 479 18.44 -13.18 14.31
CA TYR A 479 19.60 -12.62 13.63
C TYR A 479 20.63 -12.05 14.61
N PHE A 480 20.14 -11.33 15.62
CA PHE A 480 21.00 -10.77 16.68
C PHE A 480 21.78 -11.85 17.44
N LEU A 481 21.15 -13.01 17.70
CA LEU A 481 21.78 -14.14 18.37
C LEU A 481 22.77 -14.90 17.47
N LEU A 482 22.49 -15.01 16.17
CA LEU A 482 23.34 -15.74 15.22
C LEU A 482 24.58 -14.95 14.79
N VAL A 483 24.52 -13.62 14.77
CA VAL A 483 25.63 -12.79 14.29
C VAL A 483 26.28 -12.09 15.48
N PRO A 484 27.47 -12.53 15.93
CA PRO A 484 28.17 -11.86 17.00
C PRO A 484 28.49 -10.42 16.58
N LYS A 485 28.36 -9.50 17.51
CA LYS A 485 28.73 -8.11 17.33
C LYS A 485 30.24 -8.05 17.10
N ASN A 486 30.69 -7.63 15.93
CA ASN A 486 32.10 -7.34 15.74
C ASN A 486 32.44 -6.14 16.63
N ASN A 487 33.19 -6.41 17.70
CA ASN A 487 33.79 -5.38 18.54
C ASN A 487 34.98 -4.75 17.78
N GLU A 488 34.72 -4.00 16.71
CA GLU A 488 35.71 -3.13 16.07
C GLU A 488 35.10 -1.74 15.83
#